data_6cdccc944d497efc0f5c8f70eb3e8209
#
_entry.id   6cdccc944d497efc0f5c8f70eb3e8209
#
_cell.length_a   1.000
_cell.length_b   1.000
_cell.length_c   1.000
_cell.angle_alpha   90.00
_cell.angle_beta   90.00
_cell.angle_gamma   90.00
#
_symmetry.space_group_name_H-M   'P 1'
#
loop_
_entity.id
_entity.type
_entity.pdbx_description
1 polymer ?
#
loop_
_entity_poly.entity_id
_entity_poly.type
_entity_poly.pdbx_seq_one_letter_code
_entity_poly.pdbx_strand_id
1 'polypeptide(L)'
;MSNLLVRVRIAVLERTIASGQVPTAGEVATELDMPVAIVQEAYAKLGEAHVFVCDQDDPSRLRMAAPFSAVPTAFKVSARGGAYYGNCVWDSLGIISLLGGDGTVETPCPDCSEQLSLQVTGGKLVESDCVVHFSVPARRWWDDIVFT
;
A
#
# COMPACT_ATOMS: atom_id res chain seq x y z
N MET A 1 8.52 2.87 18.54
CA MET A 1 8.73 3.71 17.33
C MET A 1 8.92 5.14 17.77
N SER A 2 9.96 5.85 17.29
CA SER A 2 10.18 7.26 17.68
C SER A 2 9.07 8.16 17.12
N ASN A 3 8.85 9.34 17.75
CA ASN A 3 7.85 10.31 17.29
C ASN A 3 8.08 10.71 15.81
N LEU A 4 9.33 10.84 15.38
CA LEU A 4 9.69 11.15 14.00
C LEU A 4 9.18 10.09 13.01
N LEU A 5 9.42 8.81 13.27
CA LEU A 5 8.97 7.73 12.40
C LEU A 5 7.45 7.68 12.25
N VAL A 6 6.73 7.96 13.36
CA VAL A 6 5.26 8.06 13.34
C VAL A 6 4.81 9.23 12.47
N ARG A 7 5.41 10.42 12.63
CA ARG A 7 5.08 11.61 11.82
C ARG A 7 5.32 11.37 10.34
N VAL A 8 6.48 10.81 9.97
CA VAL A 8 6.81 10.49 8.57
C VAL A 8 5.82 9.47 8.00
N ARG A 9 5.51 8.39 8.75
CA ARG A 9 4.52 7.40 8.32
C ARG A 9 3.15 8.02 8.07
N ILE A 10 2.67 8.86 8.98
CA ILE A 10 1.36 9.52 8.85
C ILE A 10 1.36 10.42 7.62
N ALA A 11 2.37 11.27 7.42
CA ALA A 11 2.47 12.15 6.27
C ALA A 11 2.46 11.38 4.94
N VAL A 12 3.20 10.26 4.86
CA VAL A 12 3.17 9.38 3.67
C VAL A 12 1.76 8.86 3.40
N LEU A 13 1.07 8.34 4.42
CA LEU A 13 -0.26 7.76 4.24
C LEU A 13 -1.29 8.83 3.89
N GLU A 14 -1.30 9.97 4.56
CA GLU A 14 -2.23 11.07 4.29
C GLU A 14 -2.07 11.63 2.87
N ARG A 15 -0.81 11.84 2.42
CA ARG A 15 -0.56 12.25 1.02
C ARG A 15 -0.98 11.19 0.02
N THR A 16 -0.71 9.91 0.31
CA THR A 16 -1.14 8.82 -0.57
C THR A 16 -2.66 8.80 -0.70
N ILE A 17 -3.38 8.95 0.40
CA ILE A 17 -4.85 9.00 0.41
C ILE A 17 -5.35 10.22 -0.38
N ALA A 18 -4.71 11.37 -0.25
CA ALA A 18 -5.13 12.60 -0.91
C ALA A 18 -4.84 12.61 -2.42
N SER A 19 -3.73 12.03 -2.86
CA SER A 19 -3.25 12.10 -4.25
C SER A 19 -3.44 10.81 -5.06
N GLY A 20 -3.66 9.67 -4.41
CA GLY A 20 -3.62 8.35 -5.03
C GLY A 20 -2.20 7.83 -5.30
N GLN A 21 -1.15 8.57 -4.90
CA GLN A 21 0.24 8.22 -5.16
C GLN A 21 1.09 8.29 -3.90
N VAL A 22 1.97 7.31 -3.73
CA VAL A 22 2.93 7.29 -2.62
C VAL A 22 3.99 8.38 -2.84
N PRO A 23 4.18 9.31 -1.89
CA PRO A 23 5.09 10.44 -2.05
C PRO A 23 6.57 10.03 -1.98
N THR A 24 7.40 10.85 -2.62
CA THR A 24 8.86 10.80 -2.45
C THR A 24 9.29 11.39 -1.09
N ALA A 25 10.52 11.07 -0.66
CA ALA A 25 11.10 11.66 0.55
C ALA A 25 11.20 13.19 0.47
N GLY A 26 11.42 13.76 -0.73
CA GLY A 26 11.47 15.21 -0.94
C GLY A 26 10.13 15.90 -0.70
N GLU A 27 9.03 15.28 -1.15
CA GLU A 27 7.67 15.81 -0.93
C GLU A 27 7.31 15.79 0.55
N VAL A 28 7.60 14.69 1.25
CA VAL A 28 7.36 14.55 2.68
C VAL A 28 8.26 15.51 3.49
N ALA A 29 9.52 15.69 3.08
CA ALA A 29 10.45 16.62 3.71
C ALA A 29 9.93 18.07 3.63
N THR A 30 9.39 18.45 2.46
CA THR A 30 8.79 19.77 2.27
C THR A 30 7.58 19.96 3.18
N GLU A 31 6.70 18.97 3.29
CA GLU A 31 5.50 19.05 4.14
C GLU A 31 5.83 19.14 5.63
N LEU A 32 6.83 18.39 6.07
CA LEU A 32 7.21 18.31 7.47
C LEU A 32 8.24 19.39 7.90
N ASP A 33 8.67 20.25 6.96
CA ASP A 33 9.70 21.27 7.14
C ASP A 33 10.99 20.68 7.74
N MET A 34 11.54 19.68 7.06
CA MET A 34 12.76 18.99 7.51
C MET A 34 13.70 18.63 6.34
N PRO A 35 14.98 18.39 6.61
CA PRO A 35 15.91 17.93 5.59
C PRO A 35 15.51 16.60 4.95
N VAL A 36 15.62 16.47 3.63
CA VAL A 36 15.31 15.24 2.89
C VAL A 36 16.06 14.01 3.44
N ALA A 37 17.32 14.18 3.81
CA ALA A 37 18.14 13.12 4.38
C ALA A 37 17.51 12.49 5.65
N ILE A 38 16.85 13.31 6.47
CA ILE A 38 16.15 12.81 7.67
C ILE A 38 14.95 11.94 7.31
N VAL A 39 14.20 12.30 6.23
CA VAL A 39 13.09 11.50 5.75
C VAL A 39 13.58 10.21 5.10
N GLN A 40 14.66 10.26 4.32
CA GLN A 40 15.29 9.05 3.75
C GLN A 40 15.76 8.08 4.85
N GLU A 41 16.38 8.58 5.91
CA GLU A 41 16.74 7.76 7.07
C GLU A 41 15.50 7.16 7.76
N ALA A 42 14.42 7.94 7.87
CA ALA A 42 13.16 7.45 8.42
C ALA A 42 12.54 6.36 7.52
N TYR A 43 12.61 6.51 6.19
CA TYR A 43 12.15 5.48 5.25
C TYR A 43 12.93 4.18 5.44
N ALA A 44 14.26 4.23 5.52
CA ALA A 44 15.09 3.06 5.77
C ALA A 44 14.72 2.35 7.09
N LYS A 45 14.57 3.11 8.20
CA LYS A 45 14.16 2.55 9.49
C LYS A 45 12.75 1.96 9.49
N LEU A 46 11.81 2.56 8.75
CA LEU A 46 10.47 2.00 8.57
C LEU A 46 10.48 0.77 7.67
N GLY A 47 11.44 0.67 6.73
CA GLY A 47 11.70 -0.52 5.95
C GLY A 47 12.22 -1.68 6.82
N GLU A 48 13.24 -1.43 7.66
CA GLU A 48 13.75 -2.41 8.62
C GLU A 48 12.66 -2.92 9.59
N ALA A 49 11.71 -2.06 9.94
CA ALA A 49 10.58 -2.38 10.79
C ALA A 49 9.41 -3.05 10.04
N HIS A 50 9.57 -3.38 8.75
CA HIS A 50 8.54 -4.00 7.92
C HIS A 50 7.24 -3.17 7.79
N VAL A 51 7.37 -1.85 7.84
CA VAL A 51 6.25 -0.90 7.67
C VAL A 51 6.17 -0.37 6.25
N PHE A 52 7.35 -0.13 5.65
CA PHE A 52 7.52 0.28 4.27
C PHE A 52 8.38 -0.74 3.51
N VAL A 53 8.29 -0.70 2.19
CA VAL A 53 9.25 -1.34 1.29
C VAL A 53 9.92 -0.21 0.51
N CYS A 54 11.22 -0.02 0.73
CA CYS A 54 12.00 0.97 0.02
C CYS A 54 12.26 0.54 -1.43
N ASP A 55 12.38 1.49 -2.32
CA ASP A 55 12.89 1.23 -3.66
C ASP A 55 14.38 0.85 -3.57
N GLN A 56 14.81 -0.14 -4.36
CA GLN A 56 16.17 -0.68 -4.29
C GLN A 56 17.19 0.25 -4.97
N ASP A 57 16.76 1.02 -5.95
CA ASP A 57 17.61 1.85 -6.78
C ASP A 57 17.57 3.33 -6.35
N ASP A 58 16.53 3.75 -5.64
CA ASP A 58 16.32 5.14 -5.24
C ASP A 58 15.86 5.26 -3.76
N PRO A 59 16.78 5.64 -2.85
CA PRO A 59 16.45 5.79 -1.42
C PRO A 59 15.45 6.92 -1.13
N SER A 60 15.13 7.77 -2.11
CA SER A 60 14.12 8.80 -2.00
C SER A 60 12.71 8.29 -2.25
N ARG A 61 12.57 7.04 -2.69
CA ARG A 61 11.30 6.42 -3.09
C ARG A 61 10.96 5.21 -2.24
N LEU A 62 9.66 4.99 -2.14
CA LEU A 62 9.11 3.75 -1.62
C LEU A 62 8.56 2.91 -2.78
N ARG A 63 8.75 1.61 -2.72
CA ARG A 63 8.06 0.64 -3.56
C ARG A 63 6.66 0.38 -3.02
N MET A 64 6.52 0.45 -1.69
CA MET A 64 5.27 0.17 -1.00
C MET A 64 5.20 0.94 0.32
N ALA A 65 4.09 1.60 0.56
CA ALA A 65 3.69 2.15 1.86
C ALA A 65 2.44 1.39 2.33
N ALA A 66 2.65 0.24 2.95
CA ALA A 66 1.57 -0.71 3.25
C ALA A 66 0.33 -0.04 3.83
N PRO A 67 -0.86 -0.30 3.26
CA PRO A 67 -1.19 -1.29 2.23
C PRO A 67 -1.09 -0.78 0.77
N PHE A 68 -0.62 0.45 0.52
CA PHE A 68 -0.57 1.05 -0.81
C PHE A 68 0.69 0.64 -1.58
N SER A 69 0.53 0.26 -2.86
CA SER A 69 1.63 0.14 -3.81
C SER A 69 1.97 1.49 -4.41
N ALA A 70 3.27 1.80 -4.51
CA ALA A 70 3.76 3.00 -5.18
C ALA A 70 3.83 2.85 -6.71
N VAL A 71 3.58 1.66 -7.21
CA VAL A 71 3.59 1.34 -8.64
C VAL A 71 2.28 0.69 -9.05
N PRO A 72 1.88 0.80 -10.32
CA PRO A 72 0.74 0.07 -10.83
C PRO A 72 0.90 -1.45 -10.66
N THR A 73 -0.16 -2.10 -10.21
CA THR A 73 -0.26 -3.55 -10.06
C THR A 73 -1.54 -4.04 -10.72
N ALA A 74 -1.75 -5.35 -10.71
CA ALA A 74 -3.00 -5.95 -11.16
C ALA A 74 -4.19 -5.62 -10.24
N PHE A 75 -3.94 -5.13 -9.02
CA PHE A 75 -4.96 -4.90 -8.01
C PHE A 75 -5.32 -3.41 -7.93
N LYS A 76 -6.33 -3.01 -8.69
CA LYS A 76 -6.84 -1.63 -8.69
C LYS A 76 -7.92 -1.48 -7.62
N VAL A 77 -7.81 -0.43 -6.82
CA VAL A 77 -8.74 -0.14 -5.73
C VAL A 77 -9.41 1.20 -5.98
N SER A 78 -10.73 1.22 -5.92
CA SER A 78 -11.54 2.43 -5.90
C SER A 78 -12.21 2.55 -4.53
N ALA A 79 -11.88 3.56 -3.76
CA ALA A 79 -12.45 3.80 -2.44
C ALA A 79 -12.44 5.29 -2.10
N ARG A 80 -13.46 5.77 -1.40
CA ARG A 80 -13.57 7.16 -0.92
C ARG A 80 -13.34 8.22 -2.01
N GLY A 81 -13.74 7.92 -3.24
CA GLY A 81 -13.55 8.82 -4.39
C GLY A 81 -12.13 8.88 -4.97
N GLY A 82 -11.19 8.11 -4.42
CA GLY A 82 -9.83 7.96 -4.93
C GLY A 82 -9.60 6.62 -5.63
N ALA A 83 -8.48 6.53 -6.35
CA ALA A 83 -8.01 5.32 -7.01
C ALA A 83 -6.59 5.00 -6.54
N TYR A 84 -6.35 3.75 -6.19
CA TYR A 84 -5.10 3.28 -5.59
C TYR A 84 -4.70 1.93 -6.18
N TYR A 85 -3.50 1.47 -5.84
CA TYR A 85 -3.04 0.11 -6.10
C TYR A 85 -2.68 -0.60 -4.80
N GLY A 86 -3.16 -1.83 -4.63
CA GLY A 86 -2.64 -2.76 -3.62
C GLY A 86 -1.51 -3.62 -4.20
N ASN A 87 -0.66 -4.22 -3.37
CA ASN A 87 0.34 -5.16 -3.87
C ASN A 87 -0.26 -6.55 -4.10
N CYS A 88 -1.29 -6.88 -3.34
CA CYS A 88 -2.07 -8.09 -3.48
C CYS A 88 -3.55 -7.83 -3.11
N VAL A 89 -4.39 -8.85 -3.21
CA VAL A 89 -5.80 -8.73 -2.84
C VAL A 89 -5.99 -8.38 -1.36
N TRP A 90 -5.14 -8.88 -0.47
CA TRP A 90 -5.19 -8.58 0.96
C TRP A 90 -4.93 -7.10 1.25
N ASP A 91 -3.89 -6.54 0.64
CA ASP A 91 -3.60 -5.10 0.72
C ASP A 91 -4.75 -4.26 0.16
N SER A 92 -5.33 -4.70 -0.94
CA SER A 92 -6.46 -4.00 -1.58
C SER A 92 -7.68 -3.92 -0.69
N LEU A 93 -8.03 -5.01 -0.03
CA LEU A 93 -9.11 -5.03 0.99
C LEU A 93 -8.71 -4.19 2.22
N GLY A 94 -7.43 -4.20 2.58
CA GLY A 94 -6.86 -3.35 3.63
C GLY A 94 -6.99 -1.85 3.33
N ILE A 95 -6.76 -1.43 2.08
CA ILE A 95 -6.98 -0.04 1.63
C ILE A 95 -8.44 0.35 1.83
N ILE A 96 -9.39 -0.46 1.37
CA ILE A 96 -10.83 -0.18 1.52
C ILE A 96 -11.20 -0.08 3.00
N SER A 97 -10.73 -0.99 3.84
CA SER A 97 -10.95 -0.97 5.29
C SER A 97 -10.41 0.31 5.94
N LEU A 98 -9.20 0.72 5.58
CA LEU A 98 -8.56 1.95 6.06
C LEU A 98 -9.34 3.21 5.66
N LEU A 99 -9.98 3.19 4.48
CA LEU A 99 -10.68 4.34 3.91
C LEU A 99 -12.18 4.40 4.26
N GLY A 100 -12.68 3.57 5.15
CA GLY A 100 -14.05 3.65 5.67
C GLY A 100 -14.93 2.46 5.33
N GLY A 101 -14.40 1.44 4.66
CA GLY A 101 -15.08 0.15 4.47
C GLY A 101 -16.00 0.05 3.27
N ASP A 102 -15.99 1.04 2.36
CA ASP A 102 -16.73 1.00 1.10
C ASP A 102 -15.78 1.16 -0.09
N GLY A 103 -15.88 0.26 -1.07
CA GLY A 103 -15.02 0.33 -2.25
C GLY A 103 -15.06 -0.92 -3.11
N THR A 104 -14.24 -0.92 -4.15
CA THR A 104 -14.16 -2.00 -5.13
C THR A 104 -12.71 -2.33 -5.43
N VAL A 105 -12.40 -3.62 -5.55
CA VAL A 105 -11.12 -4.11 -6.08
C VAL A 105 -11.36 -4.71 -7.46
N GLU A 106 -10.64 -4.23 -8.46
CA GLU A 106 -10.62 -4.82 -9.79
C GLU A 106 -9.30 -5.54 -10.01
N THR A 107 -9.36 -6.81 -10.42
CA THR A 107 -8.16 -7.63 -10.66
C THR A 107 -8.47 -8.75 -11.63
N PRO A 108 -7.53 -9.16 -12.51
CA PRO A 108 -7.68 -10.39 -13.26
C PRO A 108 -7.48 -11.61 -12.34
N CYS A 109 -8.23 -12.67 -12.60
CA CYS A 109 -7.96 -13.97 -11.99
C CYS A 109 -6.59 -14.49 -12.47
N PRO A 110 -5.67 -14.87 -11.57
CA PRO A 110 -4.35 -15.36 -11.98
C PRO A 110 -4.38 -16.72 -12.70
N ASP A 111 -5.47 -17.47 -12.55
CA ASP A 111 -5.63 -18.79 -13.19
C ASP A 111 -6.20 -18.69 -14.61
N CYS A 112 -7.34 -17.99 -14.76
CA CYS A 112 -8.06 -17.95 -16.05
C CYS A 112 -8.07 -16.57 -16.74
N SER A 113 -7.48 -15.54 -16.11
CA SER A 113 -7.44 -14.15 -16.59
C SER A 113 -8.80 -13.46 -16.71
N GLU A 114 -9.87 -14.07 -16.18
CA GLU A 114 -11.17 -13.42 -16.07
C GLU A 114 -11.07 -12.17 -15.19
N GLN A 115 -11.73 -11.08 -15.61
CA GLN A 115 -11.78 -9.85 -14.82
C GLN A 115 -12.74 -10.03 -13.65
N LEU A 116 -12.21 -9.85 -12.44
CA LEU A 116 -12.95 -9.95 -11.19
C LEU A 116 -13.17 -8.56 -10.60
N SER A 117 -14.34 -8.36 -10.01
CA SER A 117 -14.69 -7.16 -9.26
C SER A 117 -15.19 -7.57 -7.87
N LEU A 118 -14.40 -7.23 -6.84
CA LEU A 118 -14.73 -7.50 -5.44
C LEU A 118 -15.30 -6.23 -4.83
N GLN A 119 -16.55 -6.24 -4.45
CA GLN A 119 -17.21 -5.11 -3.82
C GLN A 119 -17.24 -5.26 -2.30
N VAL A 120 -16.86 -4.20 -1.59
CA VAL A 120 -16.99 -4.09 -0.13
C VAL A 120 -18.00 -3.00 0.18
N THR A 121 -18.95 -3.30 1.06
CA THR A 121 -19.97 -2.36 1.52
C THR A 121 -20.16 -2.50 3.03
N GLY A 122 -20.09 -1.39 3.74
CA GLY A 122 -20.20 -1.38 5.21
C GLY A 122 -19.12 -2.23 5.89
N GLY A 123 -17.92 -2.30 5.31
CA GLY A 123 -16.79 -3.09 5.80
C GLY A 123 -16.92 -4.60 5.60
N LYS A 124 -17.87 -5.05 4.78
CA LYS A 124 -18.08 -6.47 4.47
C LYS A 124 -17.97 -6.71 2.98
N LEU A 125 -17.25 -7.77 2.62
CA LEU A 125 -17.25 -8.23 1.24
C LEU A 125 -18.66 -8.65 0.84
N VAL A 126 -19.14 -8.14 -0.29
CA VAL A 126 -20.36 -8.61 -0.92
C VAL A 126 -20.13 -10.06 -1.35
N GLU A 127 -21.16 -10.89 -1.29
CA GLU A 127 -21.08 -12.31 -1.60
C GLU A 127 -20.32 -12.56 -2.92
N SER A 128 -19.36 -13.46 -2.86
CA SER A 128 -18.46 -13.78 -3.97
C SER A 128 -18.02 -15.24 -3.85
N ASP A 129 -17.99 -15.94 -4.96
CA ASP A 129 -17.49 -17.32 -5.05
C ASP A 129 -15.95 -17.37 -5.18
N CYS A 130 -15.29 -16.20 -5.14
CA CYS A 130 -13.83 -16.12 -5.26
C CYS A 130 -13.12 -16.65 -4.02
N VAL A 131 -12.00 -17.33 -4.24
CA VAL A 131 -11.11 -17.83 -3.20
C VAL A 131 -9.80 -17.04 -3.24
N VAL A 132 -9.36 -16.53 -2.10
CA VAL A 132 -8.03 -15.92 -1.96
C VAL A 132 -7.01 -17.01 -1.68
N HIS A 133 -6.04 -17.14 -2.59
CA HIS A 133 -4.95 -18.10 -2.47
C HIS A 133 -3.62 -17.37 -2.27
N PHE A 134 -2.87 -17.76 -1.24
CA PHE A 134 -1.51 -17.30 -0.99
C PHE A 134 -0.54 -18.45 -1.27
N SER A 135 0.35 -18.28 -2.25
CA SER A 135 1.37 -19.27 -2.59
C SER A 135 2.44 -19.42 -1.52
N VAL A 136 2.62 -18.41 -0.69
CA VAL A 136 3.62 -18.37 0.39
C VAL A 136 2.92 -18.10 1.74
N PRO A 137 3.21 -18.87 2.80
CA PRO A 137 2.67 -18.61 4.13
C PRO A 137 3.06 -17.23 4.64
N ALA A 138 2.16 -16.54 5.35
CA ALA A 138 2.34 -15.16 5.84
C ALA A 138 3.65 -14.94 6.63
N ARG A 139 4.11 -15.94 7.39
CA ARG A 139 5.39 -15.86 8.13
C ARG A 139 6.64 -15.73 7.25
N ARG A 140 6.48 -15.95 5.94
CA ARG A 140 7.56 -15.89 4.95
C ARG A 140 7.39 -14.77 3.92
N TRP A 141 6.37 -13.94 4.05
CA TRP A 141 6.13 -12.86 3.07
C TRP A 141 7.30 -11.88 2.97
N TRP A 142 8.00 -11.64 4.08
CA TRP A 142 9.14 -10.73 4.12
C TRP A 142 10.46 -11.36 3.63
N ASP A 143 10.47 -12.65 3.26
CA ASP A 143 11.62 -13.25 2.58
C ASP A 143 11.77 -12.64 1.16
N ASP A 144 10.63 -12.33 0.50
CA ASP A 144 10.55 -11.58 -0.75
C ASP A 144 9.16 -10.93 -0.85
N ILE A 145 9.01 -9.76 -0.22
CA ILE A 145 7.71 -9.08 -0.12
C ILE A 145 7.20 -8.52 -1.46
N VAL A 146 8.06 -8.38 -2.46
CA VAL A 146 7.66 -7.92 -3.79
C VAL A 146 7.05 -9.05 -4.61
N PHE A 147 7.47 -10.29 -4.37
CA PHE A 147 6.93 -11.49 -5.02
C PHE A 147 5.62 -11.96 -4.38
N THR A 148 5.46 -11.80 -3.08
CA THR A 148 4.29 -12.27 -2.33
C THR A 148 3.22 -11.22 -2.23
#